data_afabc8c799131388fd537150d5db67a4
#
_entry.id   afabc8c799131388fd537150d5db67a4
#
_cell.length_a   1.000
_cell.length_b   1.000
_cell.length_c   1.000
_cell.angle_alpha   90.00
_cell.angle_beta   90.00
_cell.angle_gamma   90.00
#
_symmetry.space_group_name_H-M   'P 1'
#
loop_
_entity.id
_entity.type
_entity.pdbx_description
1 polymer ?
#
loop_
_entity_poly.entity_id
_entity_poly.type
_entity_poly.pdbx_seq_one_letter_code
_entity_poly.pdbx_strand_id
1 'polypeptide(L)'
;MIKHIVMWKLNDPADAPRFKSLLETCKGLVPGMREFEVAVRAEGLEANHDVVLYSVFDDAAALQSYVVHPKHQSVAATLGTLRESRAVFDFRAG
;
A
#
# COMPACT_ATOMS: atom_id res chain seq x y z
N MET A 1 2.83 -10.06 14.94
CA MET A 1 3.01 -9.12 13.82
C MET A 1 1.67 -8.83 13.17
N ILE A 2 1.58 -7.67 12.55
CA ILE A 2 0.40 -7.30 11.76
C ILE A 2 0.82 -7.31 10.29
N LYS A 3 0.02 -7.97 9.46
CA LYS A 3 0.15 -7.88 8.01
C LYS A 3 -0.93 -6.94 7.49
N HIS A 4 -0.52 -5.92 6.76
CA HIS A 4 -1.37 -4.88 6.21
C HIS A 4 -1.32 -4.99 4.70
N ILE A 5 -2.44 -5.39 4.10
CA ILE A 5 -2.55 -5.62 2.66
C ILE A 5 -3.60 -4.66 2.10
N VAL A 6 -3.21 -3.95 1.05
CA VAL A 6 -4.12 -3.06 0.34
C VAL A 6 -4.02 -3.34 -1.15
N MET A 7 -5.15 -3.34 -1.82
CA MET A 7 -5.20 -3.46 -3.28
C MET A 7 -6.00 -2.30 -3.85
N TRP A 8 -5.56 -1.76 -4.97
CA TRP A 8 -6.22 -0.63 -5.60
C TRP A 8 -6.59 -0.95 -7.04
N LYS A 9 -7.79 -0.54 -7.41
CA LYS A 9 -8.21 -0.45 -8.78
C LYS A 9 -8.10 1.01 -9.21
N LEU A 10 -7.41 1.28 -10.32
CA LEU A 10 -7.13 2.64 -10.76
C LEU A 10 -8.17 3.12 -11.75
N ASN A 11 -8.39 4.44 -11.78
CA ASN A 11 -9.23 5.05 -12.82
C ASN A 11 -8.63 4.81 -14.20
N ASP A 12 -7.30 4.90 -14.30
CA ASP A 12 -6.54 4.61 -15.51
C ASP A 12 -5.43 3.62 -15.16
N PRO A 13 -5.49 2.36 -15.66
CA PRO A 13 -4.45 1.38 -15.39
C PRO A 13 -3.04 1.82 -15.81
N ALA A 14 -2.93 2.75 -16.76
CA ALA A 14 -1.64 3.29 -17.18
C ALA A 14 -0.92 4.07 -16.08
N ASP A 15 -1.64 4.50 -15.03
CA ASP A 15 -1.07 5.18 -13.88
C ASP A 15 -0.39 4.22 -12.87
N ALA A 16 -0.45 2.90 -13.09
CA ALA A 16 0.10 1.93 -12.14
C ALA A 16 1.58 2.16 -11.80
N PRO A 17 2.49 2.41 -12.76
CA PRO A 17 3.89 2.70 -12.41
C PRO A 17 4.04 3.96 -11.56
N ARG A 18 3.30 5.00 -11.86
CA ARG A 18 3.32 6.25 -11.08
C ARG A 18 2.78 6.03 -9.67
N PHE A 19 1.66 5.31 -9.55
CA PHE A 19 1.06 4.95 -8.27
C PHE A 19 2.05 4.19 -7.40
N LYS A 20 2.70 3.18 -7.97
CA LYS A 20 3.73 2.39 -7.29
C LYS A 20 4.88 3.25 -6.80
N SER A 21 5.42 4.11 -7.65
CA SER A 21 6.55 4.98 -7.29
C SER A 21 6.21 5.93 -6.14
N LEU A 22 5.01 6.50 -6.15
CA LEU A 22 4.53 7.37 -5.08
C LEU A 22 4.42 6.61 -3.76
N LEU A 23 3.81 5.44 -3.77
CA LEU A 23 3.61 4.63 -2.57
C LEU A 23 4.93 4.12 -2.01
N GLU A 24 5.88 3.77 -2.86
CA GLU A 24 7.21 3.31 -2.45
C GLU A 24 7.99 4.36 -1.65
N THR A 25 7.65 5.64 -1.77
CA THR A 25 8.26 6.69 -0.94
C THR A 25 7.93 6.54 0.54
N CYS A 26 6.95 5.72 0.89
CA CYS A 26 6.58 5.46 2.28
C CYS A 26 7.34 4.28 2.91
N LYS A 27 8.18 3.60 2.16
CA LYS A 27 8.95 2.47 2.68
C LYS A 27 9.91 2.93 3.77
N GLY A 28 9.91 2.22 4.90
CA GLY A 28 10.79 2.55 6.02
C GLY A 28 10.37 3.78 6.81
N LEU A 29 9.16 4.27 6.63
CA LEU A 29 8.69 5.54 7.17
C LEU A 29 8.61 5.59 8.70
N VAL A 30 8.34 4.46 9.34
CA VAL A 30 8.19 4.38 10.80
C VAL A 30 8.98 3.21 11.37
N PRO A 31 9.41 3.29 12.65
CA PRO A 31 9.95 2.13 13.36
C PRO A 31 8.91 1.02 13.42
N GLY A 32 9.34 -0.23 13.36
CA GLY A 32 8.45 -1.39 13.41
C GLY A 32 7.88 -1.80 12.06
N MET A 33 8.13 -1.06 11.00
CA MET A 33 7.83 -1.52 9.64
C MET A 33 8.88 -2.55 9.23
N ARG A 34 8.48 -3.81 9.06
CA ARG A 34 9.37 -4.94 8.75
C ARG A 34 9.51 -5.18 7.27
N GLU A 35 8.40 -5.17 6.56
CA GLU A 35 8.33 -5.40 5.13
C GLU A 35 7.41 -4.37 4.50
N PHE A 36 7.75 -3.96 3.29
CA PHE A 36 6.94 -3.03 2.53
C PHE A 36 7.23 -3.28 1.06
N GLU A 37 6.29 -3.93 0.38
CA GLU A 37 6.43 -4.27 -1.03
C GLU A 37 5.22 -3.76 -1.80
N VAL A 38 5.48 -3.01 -2.85
CA VAL A 38 4.45 -2.55 -3.78
C VAL A 38 4.66 -3.26 -5.11
N ALA A 39 3.59 -3.84 -5.65
CA ALA A 39 3.65 -4.56 -6.91
C ALA A 39 2.51 -4.16 -7.82
N VAL A 40 2.76 -4.29 -9.12
CA VAL A 40 1.76 -4.11 -10.17
C VAL A 40 1.43 -5.47 -10.78
N ARG A 41 0.41 -5.52 -11.64
CA ARG A 41 -0.02 -6.76 -12.28
C ARG A 41 1.13 -7.40 -13.04
N ALA A 42 1.27 -8.72 -12.89
CA ALA A 42 2.23 -9.50 -13.65
C ALA A 42 1.56 -9.97 -14.96
N GLU A 43 2.29 -9.83 -16.07
CA GLU A 43 1.81 -10.34 -17.34
C GLU A 43 1.59 -11.85 -17.27
N GLY A 44 0.47 -12.31 -17.81
CA GLY A 44 0.15 -13.74 -17.85
C GLY A 44 -0.46 -14.30 -16.55
N LEU A 45 -0.58 -13.48 -15.49
CA LEU A 45 -1.21 -13.89 -14.24
C LEU A 45 -2.52 -13.14 -14.01
N GLU A 46 -3.44 -13.80 -13.31
CA GLU A 46 -4.74 -13.21 -13.03
C GLU A 46 -4.65 -12.18 -11.92
N ALA A 47 -5.24 -11.01 -12.14
CA ALA A 47 -5.47 -10.00 -11.12
C ALA A 47 -6.63 -9.12 -11.54
N ASN A 48 -7.49 -8.75 -10.60
CA ASN A 48 -8.62 -7.84 -10.86
C ASN A 48 -8.44 -6.48 -10.18
N HIS A 49 -7.24 -6.22 -9.65
CA HIS A 49 -6.78 -4.93 -9.16
C HIS A 49 -5.48 -4.58 -9.87
N ASP A 50 -5.07 -3.32 -9.80
CA ASP A 50 -3.94 -2.83 -10.59
C ASP A 50 -2.64 -2.73 -9.78
N VAL A 51 -2.74 -2.47 -8.47
CA VAL A 51 -1.59 -2.30 -7.57
C VAL A 51 -1.90 -2.97 -6.24
N VAL A 52 -0.89 -3.60 -5.65
CA VAL A 52 -0.98 -4.18 -4.31
C VAL A 52 0.14 -3.66 -3.42
N LEU A 53 -0.18 -3.41 -2.15
CA LEU A 53 0.79 -3.22 -1.07
C LEU A 53 0.72 -4.44 -0.17
N TYR A 54 1.86 -5.09 0.02
CA TYR A 54 2.08 -6.07 1.06
C TYR A 54 3.03 -5.48 2.09
N SER A 55 2.59 -5.35 3.33
CA SER A 55 3.42 -4.77 4.37
C SER A 55 3.26 -5.52 5.69
N VAL A 56 4.31 -5.50 6.49
CA VAL A 56 4.36 -6.18 7.79
C VAL A 56 4.87 -5.20 8.83
N PHE A 57 4.15 -5.12 9.94
CA PHE A 57 4.47 -4.26 11.08
C PHE A 57 4.62 -5.10 12.34
N ASP A 58 5.47 -4.65 13.28
CA ASP A 58 5.68 -5.34 14.55
C ASP A 58 4.38 -5.55 15.33
N ASP A 59 3.53 -4.52 15.34
CA ASP A 59 2.28 -4.49 16.08
C ASP A 59 1.30 -3.45 15.51
N ALA A 60 0.12 -3.39 16.10
CA ALA A 60 -0.91 -2.46 15.67
C ALA A 60 -0.49 -0.99 15.90
N ALA A 61 0.32 -0.72 16.92
CA ALA A 61 0.79 0.64 17.20
C ALA A 61 1.72 1.13 16.10
N ALA A 62 2.59 0.27 15.56
CA ALA A 62 3.47 0.61 14.45
C ALA A 62 2.64 0.91 13.18
N LEU A 63 1.63 0.09 12.89
CA LEU A 63 0.73 0.35 11.78
C LEU A 63 0.01 1.69 11.94
N GLN A 64 -0.49 1.99 13.14
CA GLN A 64 -1.17 3.26 13.42
C GLN A 64 -0.22 4.44 13.22
N SER A 65 1.04 4.33 13.67
CA SER A 65 2.05 5.38 13.47
C SER A 65 2.28 5.65 11.98
N TYR A 66 2.24 4.61 11.16
CA TYR A 66 2.34 4.73 9.70
C TYR A 66 1.11 5.44 9.12
N VAL A 67 -0.09 5.00 9.52
CA VAL A 67 -1.35 5.53 8.97
C VAL A 67 -1.47 7.04 9.22
N VAL A 68 -1.11 7.51 10.41
CA VAL A 68 -1.23 8.92 10.78
C VAL A 68 -0.02 9.77 10.39
N HIS A 69 1.04 9.16 9.89
CA HIS A 69 2.26 9.89 9.54
C HIS A 69 1.94 10.92 8.44
N PRO A 70 2.42 12.18 8.57
CA PRO A 70 2.13 13.24 7.58
C PRO A 70 2.54 12.87 6.15
N LYS A 71 3.66 12.19 5.99
CA LYS A 71 4.12 11.72 4.67
C LYS A 71 3.13 10.74 4.07
N HIS A 72 2.67 9.75 4.86
CA HIS A 72 1.67 8.79 4.38
C HIS A 72 0.37 9.50 4.01
N GLN A 73 -0.09 10.43 4.84
CA GLN A 73 -1.33 11.17 4.57
C GLN A 73 -1.23 11.98 3.28
N SER A 74 -0.09 12.63 3.04
CA SER A 74 0.16 13.38 1.82
C SER A 74 0.15 12.49 0.58
N VAL A 75 0.84 11.34 0.65
CA VAL A 75 0.86 10.35 -0.44
C VAL A 75 -0.54 9.80 -0.67
N ALA A 76 -1.25 9.41 0.39
CA ALA A 76 -2.60 8.86 0.29
C ALA A 76 -3.58 9.83 -0.36
N ALA A 77 -3.45 11.13 -0.10
CA ALA A 77 -4.29 12.15 -0.74
C ALA A 77 -4.08 12.17 -2.26
N THR A 78 -2.83 12.08 -2.71
CA THR A 78 -2.52 12.01 -4.15
C THR A 78 -3.03 10.71 -4.76
N LEU A 79 -2.78 9.56 -4.10
CA LEU A 79 -3.25 8.26 -4.57
C LEU A 79 -4.78 8.23 -4.68
N GLY A 80 -5.47 8.92 -3.78
CA GLY A 80 -6.93 9.02 -3.78
C GLY A 80 -7.49 9.64 -5.06
N THR A 81 -6.72 10.46 -5.76
CA THR A 81 -7.13 11.05 -7.04
C THR A 81 -6.94 10.09 -8.21
N LEU A 82 -6.13 9.06 -8.06
CA LEU A 82 -5.78 8.11 -9.11
C LEU A 82 -6.60 6.82 -9.03
N ARG A 83 -7.15 6.49 -7.86
CA ARG A 83 -7.86 5.23 -7.64
C ARG A 83 -9.37 5.36 -7.89
N GLU A 84 -9.94 4.28 -8.41
CA GLU A 84 -11.39 4.07 -8.48
C GLU A 84 -11.90 3.49 -7.16
N SER A 85 -11.19 2.47 -6.67
CA SER A 85 -11.55 1.77 -5.44
C SER A 85 -10.33 1.18 -4.75
N ARG A 86 -10.54 0.77 -3.50
CA ARG A 86 -9.50 0.28 -2.64
C ARG A 86 -10.07 -0.84 -1.75
N ALA A 87 -9.30 -1.91 -1.57
CA ALA A 87 -9.61 -3.00 -0.67
C ALA A 87 -8.50 -3.12 0.38
N VAL A 88 -8.87 -3.32 1.64
CA VAL A 88 -7.92 -3.42 2.76
C VAL A 88 -8.21 -4.69 3.54
N PHE A 89 -7.13 -5.37 3.93
CA PHE A 89 -7.23 -6.53 4.81
C PHE A 89 -6.03 -6.54 5.76
N ASP A 90 -6.28 -6.24 7.02
CA ASP A 90 -5.27 -6.30 8.07
C ASP A 90 -5.52 -7.53 8.94
N PHE A 91 -4.44 -8.26 9.28
CA PHE A 91 -4.60 -9.43 10.15
C PHE A 91 -3.34 -9.67 10.98
N ARG A 92 -3.54 -10.41 12.10
CA ARG A 92 -2.43 -10.83 12.95
C ARG A 92 -1.82 -12.11 12.42
N ALA A 93 -0.48 -12.13 12.33
CA ALA A 93 0.30 -13.28 11.88
C ALA A 93 1.34 -13.64 12.94
N GLY A 94 1.64 -14.88 13.03
CA GLY A 94 2.65 -15.40 13.93
C GLY A 94 2.14 -15.63 15.31
#